data_c64bb13e5853d3e6756a768516903838
#
_entry.id   c64bb13e5853d3e6756a768516903838
#
_cell.length_a   1.000
_cell.length_b   1.000
_cell.length_c   1.000
_cell.angle_alpha   90.00
_cell.angle_beta   90.00
_cell.angle_gamma   90.00
#
_symmetry.space_group_name_H-M   'P 1'
#
loop_
_entity.id
_entity.type
_entity.pdbx_description
1 polymer ?
#
loop_
_entity_poly.entity_id
_entity_poly.type
_entity_poly.pdbx_seq_one_letter_code
_entity_poly.pdbx_strand_id
1 'polypeptide(L)'
;MSYRINILVNGSRCKQYQHDGKTFIEAKSGSEYVIEIKNNTENRILAVCSVDGLDVLNGKPARSDNPGYVINRYCSVKIDGFRVSDSKVAKFVFGSKEDSYAAIKETEENEEGLQKNVGVIGVVIHKEDIPVLKKYKKCENHEHLHHHYHFHRRRYPYPTYPPYWPEPYKPYWETPLLCS
;
A
#
# COMPACT_ATOMS: atom_id res chain seq x y z
N MET A 1 -16.08 -2.06 10.62
CA MET A 1 -14.60 -1.96 10.59
C MET A 1 -14.19 -1.58 9.17
N SER A 2 -13.38 -0.54 9.02
CA SER A 2 -12.99 0.01 7.71
C SER A 2 -11.85 -0.76 7.02
N TYR A 3 -11.01 -1.46 7.79
CA TYR A 3 -9.92 -2.28 7.25
C TYR A 3 -9.99 -3.68 7.84
N ARG A 4 -9.51 -4.67 7.09
CA ARG A 4 -9.42 -6.04 7.58
C ARG A 4 -8.08 -6.65 7.19
N ILE A 5 -7.41 -7.24 8.16
CA ILE A 5 -6.18 -8.00 7.97
C ILE A 5 -6.51 -9.46 8.24
N ASN A 6 -6.22 -10.32 7.29
CA ASN A 6 -6.38 -11.76 7.40
C ASN A 6 -5.04 -12.45 7.14
N ILE A 7 -4.78 -13.52 7.85
CA ILE A 7 -3.68 -14.43 7.53
C ILE A 7 -4.29 -15.65 6.87
N LEU A 8 -3.79 -16.01 5.70
CA LEU A 8 -4.30 -17.13 4.91
C LEU A 8 -3.25 -18.25 4.86
N VAL A 9 -3.69 -19.47 5.09
CA VAL A 9 -2.91 -20.69 4.88
C VAL A 9 -3.66 -21.55 3.89
N ASN A 10 -3.02 -21.96 2.79
CA ASN A 10 -3.67 -22.67 1.69
C ASN A 10 -4.97 -22.00 1.20
N GLY A 11 -4.96 -20.66 1.13
CA GLY A 11 -6.11 -19.86 0.71
C GLY A 11 -7.23 -19.71 1.76
N SER A 12 -7.17 -20.42 2.89
CA SER A 12 -8.14 -20.35 3.97
C SER A 12 -7.67 -19.43 5.08
N ARG A 13 -8.60 -18.68 5.70
CA ARG A 13 -8.27 -17.79 6.81
C ARG A 13 -7.92 -18.57 8.06
N CYS A 14 -6.79 -18.21 8.70
CA CYS A 14 -6.47 -18.70 10.03
C CYS A 14 -7.49 -18.19 11.06
N LYS A 15 -7.77 -19.00 12.05
CA LYS A 15 -8.55 -18.57 13.21
C LYS A 15 -7.79 -17.49 13.95
N GLN A 16 -8.52 -16.46 14.40
CA GLN A 16 -7.99 -15.33 15.15
C GLN A 16 -8.62 -15.33 16.55
N TYR A 17 -7.79 -15.15 17.55
CA TYR A 17 -8.17 -15.11 18.95
C TYR A 17 -7.80 -13.75 19.53
N GLN A 18 -8.68 -13.15 20.34
CA GLN A 18 -8.43 -11.90 21.04
C GLN A 18 -8.10 -12.18 22.50
N HIS A 19 -6.98 -11.67 22.99
CA HIS A 19 -6.60 -11.73 24.38
C HIS A 19 -5.79 -10.48 24.76
N ASP A 20 -6.17 -9.81 25.84
CA ASP A 20 -5.52 -8.58 26.35
C ASP A 20 -5.24 -7.51 25.27
N GLY A 21 -6.25 -7.26 24.42
CA GLY A 21 -6.14 -6.28 23.32
C GLY A 21 -5.22 -6.69 22.18
N LYS A 22 -4.65 -7.89 22.22
CA LYS A 22 -3.80 -8.46 21.18
C LYS A 22 -4.58 -9.49 20.35
N THR A 23 -4.24 -9.60 19.08
CA THR A 23 -4.77 -10.62 18.18
C THR A 23 -3.75 -11.72 17.99
N PHE A 24 -4.13 -12.94 18.30
CA PHE A 24 -3.33 -14.13 18.07
C PHE A 24 -3.92 -14.92 16.90
N ILE A 25 -3.06 -15.58 16.13
CA ILE A 25 -3.46 -16.45 15.02
C ILE A 25 -3.02 -17.90 15.33
N GLU A 26 -3.83 -18.85 14.88
CA GLU A 26 -3.44 -20.24 14.90
C GLU A 26 -2.41 -20.51 13.80
N ALA A 27 -1.22 -20.96 14.18
CA ALA A 27 -0.11 -21.23 13.28
C ALA A 27 0.30 -22.70 13.35
N LYS A 28 0.54 -23.33 12.19
CA LYS A 28 1.14 -24.66 12.10
C LYS A 28 2.54 -24.52 11.53
N SER A 29 3.54 -24.97 12.29
CA SER A 29 4.95 -24.96 11.86
C SER A 29 5.13 -25.60 10.47
N GLY A 30 5.98 -25.00 9.63
CA GLY A 30 6.24 -25.42 8.25
C GLY A 30 5.17 -25.01 7.23
N SER A 31 4.07 -24.37 7.66
CA SER A 31 3.05 -23.91 6.71
C SER A 31 3.40 -22.53 6.15
N GLU A 32 3.28 -22.38 4.82
CA GLU A 32 3.35 -21.07 4.16
C GLU A 32 2.08 -20.28 4.47
N TYR A 33 2.24 -18.95 4.61
CA TYR A 33 1.10 -18.06 4.80
C TYR A 33 1.17 -16.81 3.95
N VAL A 34 0.03 -16.18 3.78
CA VAL A 34 -0.16 -14.94 3.01
C VAL A 34 -0.87 -13.93 3.90
N ILE A 35 -0.42 -12.69 3.88
CA ILE A 35 -1.08 -11.57 4.55
C ILE A 35 -2.03 -10.93 3.54
N GLU A 36 -3.33 -10.98 3.81
CA GLU A 36 -4.35 -10.29 3.02
C GLU A 36 -4.79 -9.02 3.73
N ILE A 37 -4.62 -7.86 3.09
CA ILE A 37 -5.07 -6.58 3.60
C ILE A 37 -6.22 -6.09 2.72
N LYS A 38 -7.41 -5.90 3.33
CA LYS A 38 -8.60 -5.40 2.64
C LYS A 38 -8.90 -3.97 3.04
N ASN A 39 -9.03 -3.10 2.06
CA ASN A 39 -9.53 -1.76 2.21
C ASN A 39 -11.04 -1.75 1.92
N ASN A 40 -11.87 -1.62 2.95
CA ASN A 40 -13.33 -1.52 2.80
C ASN A 40 -13.81 -0.07 2.86
N THR A 41 -12.95 0.89 2.52
CA THR A 41 -13.27 2.32 2.53
C THR A 41 -13.35 2.89 1.11
N GLU A 42 -13.94 4.08 1.00
CA GLU A 42 -14.04 4.85 -0.24
C GLU A 42 -12.76 5.57 -0.66
N ASN A 43 -11.73 5.59 0.21
CA ASN A 43 -10.45 6.27 -0.04
C ASN A 43 -9.35 5.24 -0.29
N ARG A 44 -8.33 5.63 -1.06
CA ARG A 44 -7.09 4.85 -1.15
C ARG A 44 -6.37 4.87 0.19
N ILE A 45 -5.57 3.85 0.41
CA ILE A 45 -4.71 3.74 1.60
C ILE A 45 -3.31 3.31 1.17
N LEU A 46 -2.33 3.66 1.99
CA LEU A 46 -1.01 3.08 1.97
C LEU A 46 -0.89 2.14 3.17
N ALA A 47 -0.59 0.88 2.93
CA ALA A 47 -0.38 -0.13 3.97
C ALA A 47 1.10 -0.48 4.06
N VAL A 48 1.75 -0.09 5.15
CA VAL A 48 3.12 -0.50 5.50
C VAL A 48 3.03 -1.77 6.31
N CYS A 49 3.62 -2.85 5.80
CA CYS A 49 3.53 -4.18 6.40
C CYS A 49 4.89 -4.65 6.91
N SER A 50 4.89 -5.28 8.08
CA SER A 50 6.09 -5.86 8.68
C SER A 50 5.83 -7.26 9.21
N VAL A 51 6.86 -8.09 9.17
CA VAL A 51 6.90 -9.42 9.76
C VAL A 51 8.20 -9.51 10.57
N ASP A 52 8.10 -10.01 11.78
CA ASP A 52 9.24 -10.17 12.70
C ASP A 52 10.02 -8.85 12.95
N GLY A 53 9.33 -7.70 12.86
CA GLY A 53 9.94 -6.39 13.01
C GLY A 53 10.67 -5.87 11.77
N LEU A 54 10.65 -6.60 10.64
CA LEU A 54 11.23 -6.20 9.37
C LEU A 54 10.15 -5.81 8.37
N ASP A 55 10.41 -4.75 7.61
CA ASP A 55 9.55 -4.30 6.52
C ASP A 55 9.58 -5.31 5.36
N VAL A 56 8.41 -5.68 4.85
CA VAL A 56 8.28 -6.74 3.84
C VAL A 56 8.73 -6.34 2.44
N LEU A 57 8.88 -5.03 2.16
CA LEU A 57 9.33 -4.53 0.86
C LEU A 57 10.83 -4.40 0.74
N ASN A 58 11.52 -4.06 1.83
CA ASN A 58 12.95 -3.76 1.78
C ASN A 58 13.79 -4.56 2.78
N GLY A 59 13.16 -5.37 3.65
CA GLY A 59 13.83 -6.18 4.66
C GLY A 59 14.56 -5.39 5.75
N LYS A 60 14.37 -4.08 5.86
CA LYS A 60 14.95 -3.21 6.89
C LYS A 60 14.08 -3.17 8.14
N PRO A 61 14.60 -2.67 9.26
CA PRO A 61 13.78 -2.47 10.46
C PRO A 61 12.47 -1.71 10.15
N ALA A 62 11.37 -2.22 10.68
CA ALA A 62 10.04 -1.69 10.39
C ALA A 62 9.84 -0.30 10.99
N ARG A 63 9.37 0.64 10.20
CA ARG A 63 9.02 2.00 10.57
C ARG A 63 7.71 2.38 9.91
N SER A 64 6.95 3.26 10.53
CA SER A 64 5.67 3.72 9.99
C SER A 64 5.80 4.57 8.71
N ASP A 65 6.99 5.14 8.47
CA ASP A 65 7.33 5.96 7.32
C ASP A 65 8.00 5.17 6.18
N ASN A 66 8.12 3.85 6.31
CA ASN A 66 8.63 2.99 5.24
C ASN A 66 7.69 2.98 4.02
N PRO A 67 8.20 2.60 2.84
CA PRO A 67 7.36 2.33 1.68
C PRO A 67 6.29 1.28 1.99
N GLY A 68 5.16 1.33 1.29
CA GLY A 68 4.05 0.42 1.53
C GLY A 68 3.28 0.09 0.25
N TYR A 69 2.25 -0.71 0.40
CA TYR A 69 1.33 -1.08 -0.68
C TYR A 69 0.19 -0.08 -0.79
N VAL A 70 0.03 0.53 -1.95
CA VAL A 70 -1.14 1.37 -2.23
C VAL A 70 -2.32 0.45 -2.54
N ILE A 71 -3.38 0.55 -1.75
CA ILE A 71 -4.60 -0.25 -1.92
C ILE A 71 -5.75 0.68 -2.27
N ASN A 72 -6.31 0.50 -3.46
CA ASN A 72 -7.45 1.27 -3.92
C ASN A 72 -8.68 1.05 -3.03
N ARG A 73 -9.65 1.96 -3.16
CA ARG A 73 -10.95 1.83 -2.49
C ARG A 73 -11.59 0.47 -2.80
N TYR A 74 -12.12 -0.18 -1.78
CA TYR A 74 -12.81 -1.48 -1.86
C TYR A 74 -11.99 -2.63 -2.45
N CYS A 75 -10.66 -2.46 -2.56
CA CYS A 75 -9.73 -3.48 -3.05
C CYS A 75 -8.96 -4.17 -1.91
N SER A 76 -8.23 -5.21 -2.26
CA SER A 76 -7.34 -5.93 -1.36
C SER A 76 -6.00 -6.21 -2.02
N VAL A 77 -4.98 -6.42 -1.19
CA VAL A 77 -3.66 -6.90 -1.60
C VAL A 77 -3.34 -8.17 -0.84
N LYS A 78 -2.63 -9.09 -1.48
CA LYS A 78 -2.08 -10.30 -0.87
C LYS A 78 -0.57 -10.20 -0.93
N ILE A 79 0.08 -10.40 0.21
CA ILE A 79 1.52 -10.34 0.41
C ILE A 79 1.96 -11.72 0.86
N ASP A 80 2.76 -12.41 0.08
CA ASP A 80 3.13 -13.82 0.28
C ASP A 80 4.57 -13.99 0.80
N GLY A 81 5.33 -12.90 0.95
CA GLY A 81 6.69 -12.96 1.47
C GLY A 81 7.42 -11.63 1.46
N PHE A 82 8.69 -11.67 1.84
CA PHE A 82 9.62 -10.56 1.71
C PHE A 82 10.03 -10.37 0.26
N ARG A 83 10.01 -9.15 -0.24
CA ARG A 83 10.49 -8.83 -1.58
C ARG A 83 12.02 -8.91 -1.63
N VAL A 84 12.53 -9.86 -2.38
CA VAL A 84 13.99 -10.03 -2.62
C VAL A 84 14.43 -9.26 -3.86
N SER A 85 13.57 -9.23 -4.90
CA SER A 85 13.76 -8.46 -6.13
C SER A 85 12.39 -8.17 -6.76
N ASP A 86 12.36 -7.49 -7.91
CA ASP A 86 11.11 -7.23 -8.62
C ASP A 86 10.34 -8.49 -9.04
N SER A 87 11.05 -9.61 -9.20
CA SER A 87 10.47 -10.89 -9.64
C SER A 87 10.57 -12.02 -8.63
N LYS A 88 11.19 -11.80 -7.45
CA LYS A 88 11.43 -12.84 -6.45
C LYS A 88 10.93 -12.42 -5.07
N VAL A 89 10.25 -13.36 -4.43
CA VAL A 89 9.70 -13.19 -3.08
C VAL A 89 10.18 -14.37 -2.23
N ALA A 90 10.69 -14.07 -1.03
CA ALA A 90 10.97 -15.07 -0.01
C ALA A 90 9.70 -15.29 0.80
N LYS A 91 9.03 -16.42 0.60
CA LYS A 91 7.71 -16.71 1.19
C LYS A 91 7.73 -16.69 2.72
N PHE A 92 6.62 -16.26 3.29
CA PHE A 92 6.44 -16.37 4.73
C PHE A 92 6.12 -17.82 5.11
N VAL A 93 6.85 -18.32 6.12
CA VAL A 93 6.66 -19.67 6.67
C VAL A 93 6.59 -19.57 8.19
N PHE A 94 5.63 -20.24 8.81
CA PHE A 94 5.61 -20.37 10.26
C PHE A 94 6.74 -21.32 10.69
N GLY A 95 7.70 -20.79 11.44
CA GLY A 95 8.88 -21.51 11.90
C GLY A 95 9.18 -21.29 13.38
N SER A 96 10.33 -21.77 13.81
CA SER A 96 10.87 -21.46 15.13
C SER A 96 11.42 -20.03 15.17
N LYS A 97 11.64 -19.49 16.35
CA LYS A 97 12.21 -18.13 16.48
C LYS A 97 13.64 -18.06 15.95
N GLU A 98 14.38 -19.13 16.14
CA GLU A 98 15.77 -19.27 15.75
C GLU A 98 15.94 -19.27 14.22
N ASP A 99 14.95 -19.81 13.51
CA ASP A 99 14.93 -19.88 12.04
C ASP A 99 14.28 -18.66 11.38
N SER A 100 13.91 -17.64 12.17
CA SER A 100 13.27 -16.44 11.62
C SER A 100 14.27 -15.61 10.80
N TYR A 101 13.79 -14.95 9.74
CA TYR A 101 14.60 -14.06 8.92
C TYR A 101 15.25 -12.94 9.76
N ALA A 102 14.58 -12.45 10.79
CA ALA A 102 15.11 -11.46 11.72
C ALA A 102 16.27 -12.03 12.55
N ALA A 103 16.22 -13.29 13.00
CA ALA A 103 17.30 -13.91 13.74
C ALA A 103 18.54 -14.13 12.86
N ILE A 104 18.35 -14.56 11.61
CA ILE A 104 19.44 -14.72 10.64
C ILE A 104 20.11 -13.38 10.37
N LYS A 105 19.33 -12.34 10.13
CA LYS A 105 19.82 -11.00 9.86
C LYS A 105 20.58 -10.39 11.04
N GLU A 106 20.07 -10.53 12.26
CA GLU A 106 20.74 -10.06 13.46
C GLU A 106 22.15 -10.66 13.59
N THR A 107 22.29 -11.92 13.23
CA THR A 107 23.58 -12.62 13.25
C THR A 107 24.52 -12.16 12.14
N GLU A 108 24.01 -11.92 10.94
CA GLU A 108 24.81 -11.55 9.76
C GLU A 108 25.22 -10.06 9.77
N GLU A 109 24.32 -9.16 10.19
CA GLU A 109 24.51 -7.71 10.10
C GLU A 109 24.91 -7.08 11.46
N ASN A 110 25.00 -7.86 12.55
CA ASN A 110 25.26 -7.38 13.92
C ASN A 110 24.29 -6.29 14.39
N GLU A 111 23.05 -6.31 13.88
CA GLU A 111 21.99 -5.39 14.28
C GLU A 111 21.25 -5.93 15.52
N GLU A 112 21.67 -5.53 16.70
CA GLU A 112 21.08 -5.99 17.98
C GLU A 112 19.60 -5.61 18.10
N GLY A 113 18.81 -6.55 18.56
CA GLY A 113 17.41 -6.33 18.98
C GLY A 113 16.33 -6.57 17.93
N LEU A 114 16.67 -7.08 16.75
CA LEU A 114 15.69 -7.48 15.73
C LEU A 114 14.79 -8.62 16.24
N GLN A 115 15.33 -9.54 17.04
CA GLN A 115 14.57 -10.70 17.56
C GLN A 115 13.46 -10.34 18.55
N LYS A 116 13.43 -9.11 19.09
CA LYS A 116 12.38 -8.67 20.05
C LYS A 116 10.97 -8.74 19.45
N ASN A 117 10.85 -8.60 18.14
CA ASN A 117 9.58 -8.56 17.42
C ASN A 117 9.28 -9.84 16.64
N VAL A 118 10.05 -10.93 16.85
CA VAL A 118 9.80 -12.21 16.17
C VAL A 118 8.44 -12.76 16.56
N GLY A 119 7.68 -13.24 15.56
CA GLY A 119 6.31 -13.70 15.71
C GLY A 119 5.26 -12.57 15.65
N VAL A 120 5.66 -11.34 15.35
CA VAL A 120 4.73 -10.20 15.23
C VAL A 120 4.52 -9.84 13.76
N ILE A 121 3.26 -9.81 13.33
CA ILE A 121 2.84 -9.25 12.04
C ILE A 121 2.24 -7.87 12.32
N GLY A 122 2.86 -6.83 11.75
CA GLY A 122 2.45 -5.42 11.91
C GLY A 122 1.93 -4.85 10.60
N VAL A 123 0.87 -4.03 10.70
CA VAL A 123 0.36 -3.25 9.55
C VAL A 123 0.00 -1.85 10.01
N VAL A 124 0.67 -0.85 9.43
CA VAL A 124 0.33 0.56 9.61
C VAL A 124 -0.42 1.04 8.38
N ILE A 125 -1.56 1.70 8.59
CA ILE A 125 -2.40 2.19 7.51
C ILE A 125 -2.41 3.72 7.52
N HIS A 126 -1.94 4.31 6.42
CA HIS A 126 -2.07 5.73 6.13
C HIS A 126 -3.22 5.95 5.16
N LYS A 127 -4.13 6.85 5.54
CA LYS A 127 -5.23 7.26 4.65
C LYS A 127 -4.73 8.29 3.66
N GLU A 128 -5.26 8.25 2.44
CA GLU A 128 -5.04 9.31 1.47
C GLU A 128 -5.66 10.61 1.97
N ASP A 129 -4.86 11.68 2.07
CA ASP A 129 -5.37 13.02 2.28
C ASP A 129 -5.93 13.54 0.94
N ILE A 130 -7.25 13.47 0.81
CA ILE A 130 -7.94 14.12 -0.29
C ILE A 130 -8.08 15.59 0.09
N PRO A 131 -7.40 16.53 -0.63
CA PRO A 131 -7.62 17.96 -0.38
C PRO A 131 -9.11 18.25 -0.54
N VAL A 132 -9.76 18.67 0.51
CA VAL A 132 -11.13 19.20 0.43
C VAL A 132 -11.02 20.41 -0.47
N LEU A 133 -11.40 20.26 -1.74
CA LEU A 133 -11.60 21.41 -2.62
C LEU A 133 -12.54 22.33 -1.87
N LYS A 134 -12.01 23.48 -1.40
CA LYS A 134 -12.83 24.50 -0.74
C LYS A 134 -13.99 24.70 -1.67
N LYS A 135 -15.22 24.28 -1.28
CA LYS A 135 -16.44 24.62 -2.01
C LYS A 135 -16.39 26.14 -2.12
N TYR A 136 -16.10 26.63 -3.31
CA TYR A 136 -16.23 28.05 -3.58
C TYR A 136 -17.65 28.38 -3.14
N LYS A 137 -17.79 29.25 -2.13
CA LYS A 137 -19.10 29.79 -1.75
C LYS A 137 -19.66 30.34 -3.06
N LYS A 138 -20.75 29.74 -3.52
CA LYS A 138 -21.54 30.27 -4.62
C LYS A 138 -21.76 31.73 -4.24
N CYS A 139 -21.20 32.66 -5.00
CA CYS A 139 -21.45 34.07 -4.79
C CYS A 139 -22.96 34.25 -5.11
N GLU A 140 -23.78 34.22 -4.08
CA GLU A 140 -25.14 34.70 -4.13
C GLU A 140 -25.02 36.21 -4.11
N ASN A 141 -24.94 36.83 -5.26
CA ASN A 141 -25.29 38.20 -5.62
C ASN A 141 -24.50 38.54 -6.90
N HIS A 142 -25.01 38.10 -8.03
CA HIS A 142 -24.76 38.79 -9.29
C HIS A 142 -26.06 39.31 -9.81
N GLU A 143 -26.35 40.57 -9.46
CA GLU A 143 -27.17 41.40 -10.29
C GLU A 143 -26.61 41.43 -11.71
N HIS A 144 -27.54 41.29 -12.67
CA HIS A 144 -27.23 41.23 -14.10
C HIS A 144 -26.43 42.45 -14.56
N LEU A 145 -25.12 42.32 -14.73
CA LEU A 145 -24.34 43.17 -15.59
C LEU A 145 -24.09 42.42 -16.90
N HIS A 146 -24.94 42.70 -17.88
CA HIS A 146 -24.69 42.27 -19.26
C HIS A 146 -23.44 42.96 -19.78
N HIS A 147 -22.27 42.34 -19.63
CA HIS A 147 -21.10 42.69 -20.41
C HIS A 147 -21.08 41.82 -21.66
N HIS A 148 -21.42 42.45 -22.80
CA HIS A 148 -21.13 41.90 -24.11
C HIS A 148 -19.61 41.79 -24.29
N TYR A 149 -19.07 40.60 -24.09
CA TYR A 149 -17.71 40.27 -24.49
C TYR A 149 -17.69 40.01 -26.00
N HIS A 150 -17.23 40.97 -26.79
CA HIS A 150 -16.82 40.74 -28.17
C HIS A 150 -15.59 39.86 -28.19
N PHE A 151 -15.78 38.61 -28.56
CA PHE A 151 -14.71 37.63 -28.76
C PHE A 151 -13.98 38.00 -30.05
N HIS A 152 -12.91 38.80 -29.98
CA HIS A 152 -11.99 38.95 -31.09
C HIS A 152 -11.22 37.64 -31.26
N ARG A 153 -11.60 36.82 -32.24
CA ARG A 153 -10.82 35.70 -32.74
C ARG A 153 -9.47 36.22 -33.24
N ARG A 154 -8.47 36.27 -32.38
CA ARG A 154 -7.06 36.31 -32.86
C ARG A 154 -6.75 34.92 -33.37
N ARG A 155 -6.62 34.74 -34.67
CA ARG A 155 -6.01 33.58 -35.29
C ARG A 155 -4.55 33.56 -34.88
N TYR A 156 -4.21 32.68 -33.92
CA TYR A 156 -2.81 32.28 -33.72
C TYR A 156 -2.51 31.23 -34.79
N PRO A 157 -1.40 31.36 -35.55
CA PRO A 157 -0.97 30.29 -36.44
C PRO A 157 -0.58 29.09 -35.57
N TYR A 158 -1.09 27.92 -35.91
CA TYR A 158 -0.72 26.69 -35.24
C TYR A 158 0.80 26.49 -35.40
N PRO A 159 1.55 26.21 -34.31
CA PRO A 159 2.93 25.79 -34.48
C PRO A 159 2.91 24.44 -35.18
N THR A 160 3.61 24.36 -36.32
CA THR A 160 3.90 23.09 -37.00
C THR A 160 4.80 22.26 -36.09
N TYR A 161 4.27 21.23 -35.48
CA TYR A 161 5.06 20.27 -34.72
C TYR A 161 5.97 19.48 -35.65
N PRO A 162 7.23 19.27 -35.31
CA PRO A 162 8.10 18.38 -36.06
C PRO A 162 7.60 16.94 -35.93
N PRO A 163 7.79 16.07 -36.92
CA PRO A 163 7.15 14.76 -37.02
C PRO A 163 7.75 13.66 -36.11
N TYR A 164 8.50 14.02 -35.07
CA TYR A 164 9.11 13.06 -34.16
C TYR A 164 9.03 13.56 -32.70
N TRP A 165 7.94 13.21 -32.02
CA TRP A 165 7.93 13.14 -30.57
C TRP A 165 7.92 11.66 -30.19
N PRO A 166 8.87 11.16 -29.36
CA PRO A 166 8.72 9.87 -28.75
C PRO A 166 7.45 9.92 -27.87
N GLU A 167 6.65 8.85 -27.91
CA GLU A 167 5.46 8.74 -27.09
C GLU A 167 5.78 9.09 -25.63
N PRO A 168 4.92 9.87 -24.93
CA PRO A 168 5.15 10.20 -23.54
C PRO A 168 5.20 8.89 -22.75
N TYR A 169 6.25 8.75 -21.95
CA TYR A 169 6.47 7.67 -21.00
C TYR A 169 5.19 7.47 -20.19
N LYS A 170 4.48 6.36 -20.41
CA LYS A 170 3.31 6.00 -19.59
C LYS A 170 3.83 5.54 -18.24
N PRO A 171 3.54 6.26 -17.15
CA PRO A 171 3.97 5.83 -15.84
C PRO A 171 3.27 4.50 -15.50
N TYR A 172 3.97 3.61 -14.85
CA TYR A 172 3.59 2.21 -14.51
C TYR A 172 2.30 2.05 -13.68
N TRP A 173 1.65 3.15 -13.29
CA TRP A 173 0.42 3.17 -12.50
C TRP A 173 -0.88 3.22 -13.33
N GLU A 174 -0.78 3.29 -14.67
CA GLU A 174 -1.96 3.28 -15.55
C GLU A 174 -2.45 1.90 -15.98
N THR A 175 -1.79 0.82 -15.57
CA THR A 175 -2.35 -0.52 -15.79
C THR A 175 -3.46 -0.77 -14.75
N PRO A 176 -4.74 -0.91 -15.19
CA PRO A 176 -5.79 -1.31 -14.26
C PRO A 176 -5.50 -2.73 -13.80
N LEU A 177 -5.17 -2.90 -12.50
CA LEU A 177 -5.21 -4.21 -11.88
C LEU A 177 -6.67 -4.66 -11.94
N LEU A 178 -6.96 -5.60 -12.82
CA LEU A 178 -8.24 -6.29 -12.85
C LEU A 178 -8.45 -6.98 -11.50
N CYS A 179 -9.33 -6.40 -10.69
CA CYS A 179 -9.87 -7.08 -9.53
C CYS A 179 -10.77 -8.21 -10.02
N SER A 180 -10.28 -9.43 -9.96
CA SER A 180 -11.08 -10.65 -10.07
C SER A 180 -11.56 -11.11 -8.71
#